data_332e5da680118da0a5ae23e5de6a7b44
#
_entry.id   332e5da680118da0a5ae23e5de6a7b44
#
_cell.length_a   1.000
_cell.length_b   1.000
_cell.length_c   1.000
_cell.angle_alpha   90.00
_cell.angle_beta   90.00
_cell.angle_gamma   90.00
#
_symmetry.space_group_name_H-M   'P 1'
#
loop_
_entity.id
_entity.type
_entity.pdbx_description
1 polymer ?
#
loop_
_entity_poly.entity_id
_entity_poly.type
_entity_poly.pdbx_seq_one_letter_code
_entity_poly.pdbx_strand_id
1 'polypeptide(L)'
;PPKTYDLAIESFGFKYRITDGDVYTSFRQTEEDYRHDNKTLIPYGKPFPWASVSVYGQYDAAAPLNFNAYVQEGFKISKEVTNIDYIQQEQPLYGLTVYKANNGINPETGEPWKSDTLAEDKMIHKDQAGNIKTYIQCQFTQHKNFCHHMFYNDDWHIQVWISYNRTYLPRWQEMEGRVMQILDSWRVTRE
;
A
#
# COMPACT_ATOMS: atom_id res chain seq x y z
N PRO A 1 28.20 1.76 -1.04
CA PRO A 1 27.61 0.44 -1.18
C PRO A 1 26.23 0.46 -0.53
N PRO A 2 25.23 -0.16 -1.16
CA PRO A 2 23.91 -0.24 -0.56
C PRO A 2 24.04 -0.95 0.79
N LYS A 3 23.35 -0.43 1.80
CA LYS A 3 23.25 -1.12 3.08
C LYS A 3 22.51 -2.44 2.84
N THR A 4 23.05 -3.51 3.35
CA THR A 4 22.37 -4.80 3.39
C THR A 4 21.51 -4.86 4.65
N TYR A 5 20.27 -5.33 4.53
CA TYR A 5 19.30 -5.39 5.62
C TYR A 5 18.98 -6.82 5.98
N ASP A 6 18.89 -7.10 7.27
CA ASP A 6 18.25 -8.31 7.75
C ASP A 6 16.73 -8.10 7.70
N LEU A 7 16.11 -8.54 6.62
CA LEU A 7 14.68 -8.35 6.36
C LEU A 7 13.80 -9.04 7.41
N ALA A 8 14.33 -10.01 8.15
CA ALA A 8 13.56 -10.73 9.17
C ALA A 8 13.31 -9.91 10.45
N ILE A 9 14.13 -8.90 10.72
CA ILE A 9 14.11 -8.18 12.00
C ILE A 9 14.09 -6.65 11.88
N GLU A 10 14.30 -6.09 10.68
CA GLU A 10 14.37 -4.64 10.49
C GLU A 10 13.13 -4.10 9.80
N SER A 11 12.63 -2.96 10.28
CA SER A 11 11.63 -2.15 9.56
C SER A 11 12.32 -0.95 8.93
N PHE A 12 12.06 -0.72 7.65
CA PHE A 12 12.70 0.36 6.90
C PHE A 12 11.81 0.86 5.76
N GLY A 13 12.19 1.98 5.17
CA GLY A 13 11.49 2.56 4.04
C GLY A 13 12.44 3.02 2.94
N PHE A 14 11.91 3.13 1.73
CA PHE A 14 12.58 3.70 0.58
C PHE A 14 11.56 4.27 -0.40
N LYS A 15 12.04 4.99 -1.40
CA LYS A 15 11.22 5.46 -2.51
C LYS A 15 11.83 4.97 -3.82
N TYR A 16 10.98 4.72 -4.80
CA TYR A 16 11.44 4.51 -6.16
C TYR A 16 10.52 5.24 -7.15
N ARG A 17 11.07 5.62 -8.30
CA ARG A 17 10.30 6.26 -9.36
C ARG A 17 9.62 5.19 -10.20
N ILE A 18 8.30 5.24 -10.29
CA ILE A 18 7.49 4.22 -10.97
C ILE A 18 7.77 4.18 -12.47
N THR A 19 8.12 5.33 -13.07
CA THR A 19 8.30 5.46 -14.52
C THR A 19 9.59 4.85 -15.04
N ASP A 20 10.70 4.96 -14.30
CA ASP A 20 12.04 4.52 -14.72
C ASP A 20 12.69 3.51 -13.75
N GLY A 21 12.09 3.32 -12.58
CA GLY A 21 12.57 2.35 -11.59
C GLY A 21 13.76 2.81 -10.76
N ASP A 22 14.16 4.07 -10.85
CA ASP A 22 15.21 4.65 -10.02
C ASP A 22 14.85 4.56 -8.54
N VAL A 23 15.80 4.08 -7.73
CA VAL A 23 15.60 3.83 -6.31
C VAL A 23 16.33 4.85 -5.47
N TYR A 24 15.61 5.40 -4.49
CA TYR A 24 16.15 6.32 -3.50
C TYR A 24 16.00 5.72 -2.12
N THR A 25 17.12 5.36 -1.53
CA THR A 25 17.17 4.90 -0.15
C THR A 25 17.30 6.09 0.77
N SER A 26 16.21 6.55 1.36
CA SER A 26 16.28 7.58 2.38
C SER A 26 16.05 6.99 3.77
N PHE A 27 17.09 6.42 4.36
CA PHE A 27 17.10 6.20 5.81
C PHE A 27 17.36 7.48 6.61
N ARG A 28 17.98 8.44 6.00
CA ARG A 28 18.03 9.82 6.44
C ARG A 28 17.92 10.63 5.18
N GLN A 29 16.79 11.24 4.97
CA GLN A 29 16.67 12.32 4.04
C GLN A 29 17.71 13.37 4.44
N THR A 30 18.83 13.41 3.72
CA THR A 30 19.77 14.50 3.89
C THR A 30 19.08 15.77 3.41
N GLU A 31 19.50 16.93 3.90
CA GLU A 31 18.94 18.20 3.42
C GLU A 31 19.11 18.36 1.91
N GLU A 32 20.08 17.67 1.34
CA GLU A 32 20.38 17.61 -0.09
C GLU A 32 19.37 16.74 -0.86
N ASP A 33 18.98 15.59 -0.31
CA ASP A 33 17.93 14.72 -0.87
C ASP A 33 16.56 15.42 -0.85
N TYR A 34 16.26 16.13 0.23
CA TYR A 34 15.05 16.93 0.33
C TYR A 34 15.01 18.06 -0.70
N ARG A 35 16.14 18.72 -0.95
CA ARG A 35 16.26 19.76 -1.98
C ARG A 35 16.18 19.19 -3.39
N HIS A 36 16.68 17.99 -3.62
CA HIS A 36 16.60 17.32 -4.92
C HIS A 36 15.16 16.90 -5.22
N ASP A 37 14.46 16.31 -4.26
CA ASP A 37 13.04 15.92 -4.39
C ASP A 37 12.11 17.12 -4.61
N ASN A 38 12.42 18.28 -4.00
CA ASN A 38 11.64 19.50 -4.17
C ASN A 38 12.02 20.34 -5.40
N LYS A 39 13.18 20.08 -6.02
CA LYS A 39 13.59 20.79 -7.24
C LYS A 39 12.95 20.27 -8.51
N THR A 40 12.52 19.04 -8.54
CA THR A 40 11.66 18.52 -9.60
C THR A 40 10.24 19.04 -9.36
N LEU A 41 9.98 20.28 -9.74
CA LEU A 41 8.64 20.84 -9.76
C LEU A 41 7.76 19.96 -10.63
N ILE A 42 6.94 19.14 -9.97
CA ILE A 42 5.90 18.37 -10.66
C ILE A 42 4.89 19.39 -11.16
N PRO A 43 4.65 19.49 -12.47
CA PRO A 43 3.66 20.40 -13.00
C PRO A 43 2.31 20.18 -12.30
N TYR A 44 1.65 21.27 -11.93
CA TYR A 44 0.33 21.23 -11.30
C TYR A 44 -0.61 20.29 -12.07
N GLY A 45 -1.27 19.39 -11.37
CA GLY A 45 -2.21 18.43 -11.97
C GLY A 45 -1.60 17.16 -12.55
N LYS A 46 -0.26 17.00 -12.54
CA LYS A 46 0.35 15.72 -12.92
C LYS A 46 0.51 14.79 -11.71
N PRO A 47 0.32 13.47 -11.91
CA PRO A 47 0.49 12.51 -10.83
C PRO A 47 1.95 12.46 -10.37
N PHE A 48 2.12 12.34 -9.06
CA PHE A 48 3.44 12.19 -8.45
C PHE A 48 4.04 10.83 -8.85
N PRO A 49 5.22 10.78 -9.48
CA PRO A 49 5.75 9.57 -10.10
C PRO A 49 6.44 8.61 -9.12
N TRP A 50 6.39 8.89 -7.83
CA TRP A 50 7.08 8.13 -6.81
C TRP A 50 6.17 7.15 -6.09
N ALA A 51 6.71 5.96 -5.78
CA ALA A 51 6.16 5.06 -4.78
C ALA A 51 6.99 5.16 -3.49
N SER A 52 6.32 5.40 -2.37
CA SER A 52 6.91 5.27 -1.04
C SER A 52 6.67 3.86 -0.54
N VAL A 53 7.73 3.17 -0.15
CA VAL A 53 7.69 1.78 0.31
C VAL A 53 8.11 1.72 1.77
N SER A 54 7.32 1.03 2.58
CA SER A 54 7.67 0.67 3.96
C SER A 54 7.67 -0.85 4.08
N VAL A 55 8.73 -1.39 4.67
CA VAL A 55 8.90 -2.82 4.87
C VAL A 55 8.93 -3.09 6.38
N TYR A 56 8.11 -4.03 6.81
CA TYR A 56 8.02 -4.45 8.20
C TYR A 56 8.43 -5.92 8.29
N GLY A 57 9.58 -6.16 8.92
CA GLY A 57 10.03 -7.49 9.28
C GLY A 57 9.17 -8.04 10.41
N GLN A 58 9.06 -9.35 10.46
CA GLN A 58 8.33 -10.03 11.51
C GLN A 58 9.29 -10.42 12.63
N TYR A 59 9.13 -9.77 13.79
CA TYR A 59 10.00 -10.01 14.96
C TYR A 59 9.74 -11.37 15.62
N ASP A 60 8.60 -12.00 15.37
CA ASP A 60 8.23 -13.28 15.96
C ASP A 60 7.87 -14.29 14.87
N ALA A 61 8.83 -15.14 14.51
CA ALA A 61 8.62 -16.22 13.56
C ALA A 61 7.65 -17.31 14.09
N ALA A 62 7.38 -17.33 15.40
CA ALA A 62 6.42 -18.26 16.00
C ALA A 62 4.97 -17.83 15.84
N ALA A 63 4.73 -16.55 15.51
CA ALA A 63 3.39 -16.00 15.30
C ALA A 63 3.32 -15.26 13.96
N PRO A 64 3.34 -15.96 12.81
CA PRO A 64 3.29 -15.32 11.50
C PRO A 64 2.01 -14.51 11.35
N LEU A 65 2.14 -13.34 10.72
CA LEU A 65 0.99 -12.46 10.43
C LEU A 65 -0.03 -13.22 9.57
N ASN A 66 -1.23 -13.39 10.10
CA ASN A 66 -2.35 -13.84 9.29
C ASN A 66 -2.91 -12.67 8.47
N PHE A 67 -2.37 -12.49 7.28
CA PHE A 67 -2.74 -11.37 6.41
C PHE A 67 -4.23 -11.38 6.02
N ASN A 68 -4.82 -12.58 5.84
CA ASN A 68 -6.26 -12.72 5.63
C ASN A 68 -7.07 -12.14 6.79
N ALA A 69 -6.74 -12.54 8.01
CA ALA A 69 -7.43 -12.05 9.20
C ALA A 69 -7.23 -10.54 9.39
N TYR A 70 -6.03 -10.05 9.12
CA TYR A 70 -5.71 -8.61 9.17
C TYR A 70 -6.61 -7.80 8.22
N VAL A 71 -6.75 -8.24 6.96
CA VAL A 71 -7.59 -7.54 5.98
C VAL A 71 -9.07 -7.63 6.36
N GLN A 72 -9.55 -8.82 6.77
CA GLN A 72 -10.94 -9.01 7.20
C GLN A 72 -11.29 -8.15 8.41
N GLU A 73 -10.38 -8.04 9.38
CA GLU A 73 -10.58 -7.18 10.55
C GLU A 73 -10.66 -5.70 10.15
N GLY A 74 -9.87 -5.27 9.15
CA GLY A 74 -9.97 -3.92 8.59
C GLY A 74 -11.34 -3.58 8.01
N PHE A 75 -12.01 -4.53 7.36
CA PHE A 75 -13.39 -4.37 6.90
C PHE A 75 -14.38 -4.30 8.07
N LYS A 76 -14.20 -5.17 9.06
CA LYS A 76 -15.05 -5.21 10.26
C LYS A 76 -14.95 -3.93 11.08
N ILE A 77 -13.75 -3.44 11.35
CA ILE A 77 -13.52 -2.20 12.07
C ILE A 77 -14.16 -1.01 11.33
N SER A 78 -14.07 -0.96 10.01
CA SER A 78 -14.74 0.08 9.21
C SER A 78 -16.24 0.08 9.48
N LYS A 79 -16.88 -1.09 9.51
CA LYS A 79 -18.31 -1.23 9.83
C LYS A 79 -18.65 -0.77 11.24
N GLU A 80 -17.88 -1.22 12.23
CA GLU A 80 -18.15 -0.95 13.64
C GLU A 80 -17.91 0.51 14.04
N VAL A 81 -16.87 1.12 13.48
CA VAL A 81 -16.45 2.49 13.86
C VAL A 81 -17.19 3.55 13.04
N THR A 82 -17.40 3.32 11.75
CA THR A 82 -17.93 4.33 10.83
C THR A 82 -19.32 4.00 10.30
N ASN A 83 -19.86 2.83 10.63
CA ASN A 83 -21.09 2.28 10.05
C ASN A 83 -21.07 2.19 8.51
N ILE A 84 -19.88 2.09 7.93
CA ILE A 84 -19.70 1.93 6.49
C ILE A 84 -19.57 0.45 6.15
N ASP A 85 -20.49 -0.05 5.33
CA ASP A 85 -20.34 -1.33 4.66
C ASP A 85 -19.59 -1.15 3.35
N TYR A 86 -18.72 -2.11 3.05
CA TYR A 86 -18.05 -2.20 1.76
C TYR A 86 -18.72 -3.30 0.94
N ILE A 87 -19.32 -2.91 -0.18
CA ILE A 87 -20.08 -3.80 -1.04
C ILE A 87 -19.21 -4.22 -2.21
N GLN A 88 -19.07 -5.54 -2.40
CA GLN A 88 -18.34 -6.10 -3.53
C GLN A 88 -19.01 -5.71 -4.84
N GLN A 89 -18.21 -5.24 -5.77
CA GLN A 89 -18.64 -4.90 -7.12
C GLN A 89 -18.59 -6.12 -8.02
N GLU A 90 -19.49 -6.21 -9.00
CA GLU A 90 -19.56 -7.31 -9.98
C GLU A 90 -18.34 -7.33 -10.90
N GLN A 91 -17.83 -6.16 -11.27
CA GLN A 91 -16.73 -6.04 -12.20
C GLN A 91 -15.40 -5.87 -11.45
N PRO A 92 -14.42 -6.76 -11.69
CA PRO A 92 -13.07 -6.57 -11.18
C PRO A 92 -12.39 -5.39 -11.87
N LEU A 93 -11.43 -4.77 -11.19
CA LEU A 93 -10.60 -3.70 -11.73
C LEU A 93 -9.14 -4.15 -11.75
N TYR A 94 -8.54 -4.25 -12.91
CA TYR A 94 -7.13 -4.68 -13.09
C TYR A 94 -6.80 -6.04 -12.42
N GLY A 95 -7.77 -6.97 -12.40
CA GLY A 95 -7.64 -8.27 -11.74
C GLY A 95 -7.86 -8.26 -10.22
N LEU A 96 -8.26 -7.12 -9.67
CA LEU A 96 -8.60 -6.95 -8.26
C LEU A 96 -10.11 -7.05 -8.04
N THR A 97 -10.54 -7.73 -6.99
CA THR A 97 -11.92 -7.66 -6.51
C THR A 97 -12.12 -6.33 -5.80
N VAL A 98 -13.10 -5.55 -6.23
CA VAL A 98 -13.34 -4.20 -5.73
C VAL A 98 -14.50 -4.18 -4.75
N TYR A 99 -14.33 -3.45 -3.66
CA TYR A 99 -15.34 -3.15 -2.67
C TYR A 99 -15.50 -1.64 -2.56
N LYS A 100 -16.72 -1.15 -2.73
CA LYS A 100 -17.05 0.27 -2.56
C LYS A 100 -17.83 0.48 -1.27
N ALA A 101 -17.51 1.56 -0.57
CA ALA A 101 -18.30 1.97 0.57
C ALA A 101 -19.76 2.21 0.13
N ASN A 102 -20.70 1.61 0.85
CA ASN A 102 -22.06 2.13 0.80
C ASN A 102 -22.06 3.51 1.48
N ASN A 103 -23.03 4.35 1.17
CA ASN A 103 -23.19 5.64 1.82
C ASN A 103 -23.52 5.42 3.31
N GLY A 104 -22.48 5.24 4.14
CA GLY A 104 -22.62 5.08 5.57
C GLY A 104 -23.36 6.28 6.16
N ILE A 105 -24.24 6.01 7.11
CA ILE A 105 -24.99 7.04 7.83
C ILE A 105 -24.24 7.34 9.13
N ASN A 106 -23.99 8.62 9.38
CA ASN A 106 -23.48 9.09 10.66
C ASN A 106 -24.52 8.80 11.76
N PRO A 107 -24.22 7.97 12.77
CA PRO A 107 -25.19 7.59 13.79
C PRO A 107 -25.65 8.78 14.67
N GLU A 108 -24.87 9.86 14.74
CA GLU A 108 -25.21 11.05 15.54
C GLU A 108 -26.20 11.97 14.82
N THR A 109 -26.10 12.08 13.51
CA THR A 109 -26.90 13.03 12.73
C THR A 109 -27.99 12.36 11.91
N GLY A 110 -27.92 11.05 11.69
CA GLY A 110 -28.80 10.31 10.78
C GLY A 110 -28.61 10.62 9.30
N GLU A 111 -27.58 11.42 8.97
CA GLU A 111 -27.26 11.83 7.60
C GLU A 111 -26.05 11.05 7.06
N PRO A 112 -25.92 10.90 5.73
CA PRO A 112 -24.72 10.34 5.15
C PRO A 112 -23.46 11.07 5.60
N TRP A 113 -22.36 10.35 5.83
CA TRP A 113 -21.06 10.94 6.12
C TRP A 113 -20.66 11.89 4.99
N LYS A 114 -20.50 13.16 5.30
CA LYS A 114 -20.13 14.22 4.33
C LYS A 114 -18.61 14.31 4.11
N SER A 115 -17.84 13.46 4.80
CA SER A 115 -16.39 13.54 4.77
C SER A 115 -15.82 12.84 3.55
N ASP A 116 -15.11 13.59 2.71
CA ASP A 116 -14.28 13.05 1.62
C ASP A 116 -13.22 12.04 2.11
N THR A 117 -12.93 12.03 3.42
CA THR A 117 -11.96 11.10 4.01
C THR A 117 -12.44 9.66 4.01
N LEU A 118 -13.75 9.43 3.85
CA LEU A 118 -14.36 8.11 3.82
C LEU A 118 -14.61 7.60 2.39
N ALA A 119 -14.36 8.43 1.38
CA ALA A 119 -14.45 8.03 -0.02
C ALA A 119 -13.21 7.22 -0.40
N GLU A 120 -13.22 5.93 -0.08
CA GLU A 120 -12.16 5.01 -0.50
C GLU A 120 -12.75 3.74 -1.10
N ASP A 121 -12.07 3.22 -2.11
CA ASP A 121 -12.28 1.87 -2.61
C ASP A 121 -11.31 0.92 -1.89
N LYS A 122 -11.79 -0.25 -1.50
CA LYS A 122 -10.96 -1.35 -1.02
C LYS A 122 -10.89 -2.41 -2.10
N MET A 123 -9.69 -2.89 -2.37
CA MET A 123 -9.45 -3.87 -3.42
C MET A 123 -8.59 -5.00 -2.89
N ILE A 124 -8.90 -6.23 -3.29
CA ILE A 124 -8.14 -7.40 -2.88
C ILE A 124 -7.78 -8.27 -4.08
N HIS A 125 -6.60 -8.91 -3.99
CA HIS A 125 -6.23 -10.01 -4.85
C HIS A 125 -6.08 -11.27 -4.00
N LYS A 126 -6.63 -12.39 -4.52
CA LYS A 126 -6.54 -13.71 -3.90
C LYS A 126 -5.74 -14.65 -4.78
N ASP A 127 -4.98 -15.53 -4.15
CA ASP A 127 -4.37 -16.67 -4.84
C ASP A 127 -5.41 -17.73 -5.25
N GLN A 128 -4.95 -18.77 -5.92
CA GLN A 128 -5.81 -19.88 -6.36
C GLN A 128 -6.45 -20.64 -5.19
N ALA A 129 -5.86 -20.60 -4.01
CA ALA A 129 -6.40 -21.22 -2.79
C ALA A 129 -7.42 -20.33 -2.07
N GLY A 130 -7.63 -19.09 -2.56
CA GLY A 130 -8.56 -18.11 -2.01
C GLY A 130 -7.97 -17.24 -0.89
N ASN A 131 -6.68 -17.33 -0.63
CA ASN A 131 -6.01 -16.48 0.37
C ASN A 131 -5.75 -15.08 -0.18
N ILE A 132 -6.03 -14.07 0.62
CA ILE A 132 -5.72 -12.69 0.26
C ILE A 132 -4.20 -12.50 0.27
N LYS A 133 -3.64 -12.08 -0.85
CA LYS A 133 -2.21 -11.78 -1.03
C LYS A 133 -1.95 -10.30 -1.13
N THR A 134 -2.90 -9.54 -1.66
CA THR A 134 -2.78 -8.09 -1.85
C THR A 134 -4.03 -7.40 -1.33
N TYR A 135 -3.84 -6.27 -0.67
CA TYR A 135 -4.89 -5.39 -0.21
C TYR A 135 -4.55 -3.94 -0.55
N ILE A 136 -5.42 -3.28 -1.30
CA ILE A 136 -5.22 -1.91 -1.75
C ILE A 136 -6.41 -1.06 -1.32
N GLN A 137 -6.13 0.08 -0.70
CA GLN A 137 -7.11 1.10 -0.36
C GLN A 137 -6.78 2.35 -1.16
N CYS A 138 -7.69 2.82 -2.01
CA CYS A 138 -7.49 4.03 -2.79
C CYS A 138 -8.51 5.09 -2.42
N GLN A 139 -8.03 6.27 -2.09
CA GLN A 139 -8.85 7.47 -1.96
C GLN A 139 -8.94 8.18 -3.32
N PHE A 140 -10.10 8.79 -3.59
CA PHE A 140 -10.34 9.51 -4.84
C PHE A 140 -11.25 10.72 -4.61
N THR A 141 -10.71 11.65 -3.87
CA THR A 141 -11.33 12.97 -3.72
C THR A 141 -10.60 13.98 -4.60
N GLN A 142 -11.18 15.15 -4.75
CA GLN A 142 -10.53 16.23 -5.48
C GLN A 142 -9.12 16.56 -4.94
N HIS A 143 -8.88 16.30 -3.65
CA HIS A 143 -7.62 16.64 -2.96
C HIS A 143 -6.78 15.43 -2.55
N LYS A 144 -7.34 14.20 -2.64
CA LYS A 144 -6.66 12.97 -2.24
C LYS A 144 -6.84 11.92 -3.32
N ASN A 145 -5.80 11.67 -4.05
CA ASN A 145 -5.77 10.73 -5.16
C ASN A 145 -4.58 9.78 -5.04
N PHE A 146 -4.58 8.98 -3.98
CA PHE A 146 -3.50 8.04 -3.71
C PHE A 146 -4.05 6.69 -3.22
N CYS A 147 -3.21 5.67 -3.33
CA CYS A 147 -3.46 4.32 -2.87
C CYS A 147 -2.46 3.94 -1.77
N HIS A 148 -2.97 3.21 -0.79
CA HIS A 148 -2.19 2.42 0.15
C HIS A 148 -2.31 0.96 -0.24
N HIS A 149 -1.21 0.36 -0.63
CA HIS A 149 -1.13 -0.97 -1.18
C HIS A 149 -0.30 -1.84 -0.24
N MET A 150 -0.90 -2.87 0.29
CA MET A 150 -0.29 -3.79 1.24
C MET A 150 -0.24 -5.19 0.65
N PHE A 151 0.89 -5.86 0.81
CA PHE A 151 1.02 -7.27 0.54
C PHE A 151 1.94 -7.95 1.56
N TYR A 152 1.81 -9.26 1.67
CA TYR A 152 2.62 -10.08 2.56
C TYR A 152 3.40 -11.11 1.76
N ASN A 153 4.70 -11.20 2.02
CA ASN A 153 5.55 -12.23 1.46
C ASN A 153 5.77 -13.33 2.51
N ASP A 154 5.20 -14.50 2.24
CA ASP A 154 5.24 -15.65 3.16
C ASP A 154 6.66 -16.23 3.30
N ASP A 155 7.46 -16.21 2.23
CA ASP A 155 8.80 -16.81 2.22
C ASP A 155 9.79 -16.00 3.08
N TRP A 156 9.62 -14.69 3.09
CA TRP A 156 10.50 -13.78 3.82
C TRP A 156 9.89 -13.27 5.13
N HIS A 157 8.62 -13.63 5.39
CA HIS A 157 7.87 -13.17 6.53
C HIS A 157 7.88 -11.64 6.70
N ILE A 158 7.68 -10.92 5.59
CA ILE A 158 7.65 -9.47 5.59
C ILE A 158 6.29 -8.95 5.11
N GLN A 159 5.86 -7.85 5.71
CA GLN A 159 4.75 -7.05 5.22
C GLN A 159 5.31 -5.84 4.49
N VAL A 160 4.78 -5.57 3.32
CA VAL A 160 5.18 -4.42 2.49
C VAL A 160 3.99 -3.50 2.30
N TRP A 161 4.24 -2.22 2.48
CA TRP A 161 3.28 -1.15 2.21
C TRP A 161 3.85 -0.25 1.14
N ILE A 162 3.06 0.02 0.10
CA ILE A 162 3.42 0.93 -0.99
C ILE A 162 2.36 2.03 -1.05
N SER A 163 2.79 3.30 -1.04
CA SER A 163 1.90 4.44 -1.24
C SER A 163 2.25 5.15 -2.54
N TYR A 164 1.27 5.36 -3.39
CA TYR A 164 1.45 5.96 -4.72
C TYR A 164 0.18 6.67 -5.21
N ASN A 165 0.32 7.50 -6.23
CA ASN A 165 -0.81 8.15 -6.87
C ASN A 165 -1.71 7.09 -7.57
N ARG A 166 -3.03 7.19 -7.41
CA ARG A 166 -4.02 6.25 -7.96
C ARG A 166 -3.88 6.03 -9.48
N THR A 167 -3.36 6.99 -10.22
CA THR A 167 -3.10 6.84 -11.66
C THR A 167 -2.23 5.64 -11.99
N TYR A 168 -1.38 5.20 -11.05
CA TYR A 168 -0.50 4.04 -11.22
C TYR A 168 -1.13 2.72 -10.76
N LEU A 169 -2.37 2.72 -10.28
CA LEU A 169 -3.07 1.50 -9.86
C LEU A 169 -3.07 0.39 -10.93
N PRO A 170 -3.22 0.65 -12.24
CA PRO A 170 -3.14 -0.42 -13.24
C PRO A 170 -1.83 -1.22 -13.22
N ARG A 171 -0.77 -0.66 -12.65
CA ARG A 171 0.57 -1.27 -12.57
C ARG A 171 0.84 -1.95 -11.21
N TRP A 172 -0.19 -2.26 -10.43
CA TRP A 172 -0.02 -2.76 -9.07
C TRP A 172 0.83 -4.03 -8.97
N GLN A 173 0.65 -5.00 -9.88
CA GLN A 173 1.46 -6.23 -9.92
C GLN A 173 2.92 -5.94 -10.26
N GLU A 174 3.15 -5.05 -11.22
CA GLU A 174 4.49 -4.62 -11.59
C GLU A 174 5.21 -3.95 -10.41
N MET A 175 4.48 -3.15 -9.63
CA MET A 175 5.02 -2.51 -8.43
C MET A 175 5.41 -3.53 -7.36
N GLU A 176 4.59 -4.54 -7.07
CA GLU A 176 4.96 -5.63 -6.17
C GLU A 176 6.24 -6.34 -6.64
N GLY A 177 6.27 -6.74 -7.91
CA GLY A 177 7.43 -7.40 -8.50
C GLY A 177 8.69 -6.53 -8.42
N ARG A 178 8.58 -5.23 -8.69
CA ARG A 178 9.72 -4.31 -8.61
C ARG A 178 10.23 -4.14 -7.18
N VAL A 179 9.34 -3.98 -6.22
CA VAL A 179 9.71 -3.89 -4.80
C VAL A 179 10.44 -5.14 -4.36
N MET A 180 9.93 -6.33 -4.71
CA MET A 180 10.60 -7.58 -4.35
C MET A 180 11.98 -7.73 -5.00
N GLN A 181 12.17 -7.30 -6.25
CA GLN A 181 13.49 -7.25 -6.91
C GLN A 181 14.47 -6.33 -6.16
N ILE A 182 14.01 -5.15 -5.76
CA ILE A 182 14.83 -4.20 -5.00
C ILE A 182 15.24 -4.83 -3.67
N LEU A 183 14.30 -5.40 -2.94
CA LEU A 183 14.55 -6.03 -1.65
C LEU A 183 15.50 -7.23 -1.76
N ASP A 184 15.34 -8.04 -2.80
CA ASP A 184 16.23 -9.19 -3.07
C ASP A 184 17.68 -8.73 -3.32
N SER A 185 17.86 -7.62 -4.02
CA SER A 185 19.18 -7.03 -4.27
C SER A 185 19.88 -6.53 -2.99
N TRP A 186 19.11 -6.29 -1.92
CA TRP A 186 19.63 -5.81 -0.63
C TRP A 186 19.70 -6.91 0.44
N ARG A 187 19.15 -8.06 0.16
CA ARG A 187 19.09 -9.15 1.12
C ARG A 187 20.48 -9.68 1.44
N VAL A 188 20.80 -9.82 2.73
CA VAL A 188 21.97 -10.56 3.19
C VAL A 188 21.70 -12.05 3.01
N THR A 189 22.46 -12.71 2.16
CA THR A 189 22.54 -14.18 2.16
C THR A 189 23.38 -14.60 3.37
N ARG A 190 22.75 -15.18 4.37
CA ARG A 190 23.48 -15.88 5.43
C ARG A 190 23.94 -17.21 4.84
N GLU A 191 25.25 -17.36 4.67
CA GLU A 191 25.87 -18.65 4.40
C GLU A 191 25.76 -19.57 5.62
#